data_080e0930e5e6772efe38ef9bf077867f
#
_entry.id   080e0930e5e6772efe38ef9bf077867f
#
_cell.length_a   1.000
_cell.length_b   1.000
_cell.length_c   1.000
_cell.angle_alpha   90.00
_cell.angle_beta   90.00
_cell.angle_gamma   90.00
#
_symmetry.space_group_name_H-M   'P 1'
#
loop_
_entity.id
_entity.type
_entity.pdbx_description
1 polymer ?
#
loop_
_entity_poly.entity_id
_entity_poly.type
_entity_poly.pdbx_seq_one_letter_code
_entity_poly.pdbx_strand_id
1 'polypeptide(L)'
;MGQLFVQLLRAYGVHQVDFAGIIDEKLALNKEKFGVTNTYNTTRDKIPADYDVVIEAVGLPETQEQAVNATVKGAQVLMFGVGKPNQEFKMNTYEVYQKQLTVQGSFINPNAFEDSLALLSSGKLDVLSLISNE
;
A
#
# COMPACT_ATOMS: atom_id res chain seq x y z
N MET A 1 -4.92 6.12 -4.26
CA MET A 1 -4.37 4.84 -4.78
C MET A 1 -4.38 3.74 -3.71
N GLY A 2 -3.86 3.95 -2.51
CA GLY A 2 -3.85 2.93 -1.44
C GLY A 2 -5.21 2.28 -1.15
N GLN A 3 -6.30 3.03 -1.20
CA GLN A 3 -7.65 2.50 -1.00
C GLN A 3 -8.09 1.51 -2.10
N LEU A 4 -7.59 1.66 -3.32
CA LEU A 4 -7.82 0.67 -4.38
C LEU A 4 -7.05 -0.63 -4.12
N PHE A 5 -5.81 -0.52 -3.61
CA PHE A 5 -5.04 -1.71 -3.20
C PHE A 5 -5.75 -2.48 -2.08
N VAL A 6 -6.32 -1.79 -1.08
CA VAL A 6 -7.09 -2.46 -0.02
C VAL A 6 -8.22 -3.31 -0.63
N GLN A 7 -9.03 -2.72 -1.50
CA GLN A 7 -10.14 -3.42 -2.13
C GLN A 7 -9.66 -4.57 -3.03
N LEU A 8 -8.59 -4.34 -3.79
CA LEU A 8 -7.99 -5.34 -4.66
C LEU A 8 -7.49 -6.56 -3.85
N LEU A 9 -6.73 -6.32 -2.80
CA LEU A 9 -6.24 -7.38 -1.91
C LEU A 9 -7.40 -8.18 -1.31
N ARG A 10 -8.47 -7.50 -0.87
CA ARG A 10 -9.69 -8.16 -0.39
C ARG A 10 -10.37 -8.99 -1.47
N ALA A 11 -10.48 -8.47 -2.70
CA ALA A 11 -11.06 -9.19 -3.84
C ALA A 11 -10.27 -10.46 -4.18
N TYR A 12 -8.97 -10.47 -3.94
CA TYR A 12 -8.09 -11.64 -4.09
C TYR A 12 -8.00 -12.52 -2.84
N GLY A 13 -8.79 -12.26 -1.81
CA GLY A 13 -8.89 -13.14 -0.63
C GLY A 13 -7.84 -12.90 0.46
N VAL A 14 -7.16 -11.77 0.46
CA VAL A 14 -6.26 -11.41 1.56
C VAL A 14 -7.10 -10.99 2.77
N HIS A 15 -7.00 -11.75 3.86
CA HIS A 15 -7.85 -11.55 5.04
C HIS A 15 -7.32 -10.48 6.00
N GLN A 16 -6.02 -10.32 6.11
CA GLN A 16 -5.43 -9.33 7.00
C GLN A 16 -4.79 -8.23 6.16
N VAL A 17 -5.43 -7.07 6.15
CA VAL A 17 -4.96 -5.88 5.42
C VAL A 17 -5.05 -4.70 6.36
N ASP A 18 -3.94 -4.04 6.57
CA ASP A 18 -3.85 -2.80 7.33
C ASP A 18 -3.67 -1.61 6.39
N PHE A 19 -4.08 -0.44 6.81
CA PHE A 19 -3.99 0.77 6.01
C PHE A 19 -3.35 1.90 6.80
N ALA A 20 -2.30 2.51 6.25
CA ALA A 20 -1.60 3.64 6.82
C ALA A 20 -1.78 4.90 5.97
N GLY A 21 -1.94 6.05 6.61
CA GLY A 21 -2.10 7.34 5.95
C GLY A 21 -2.11 8.49 6.95
N ILE A 22 -2.36 9.71 6.45
CA ILE A 22 -2.36 10.93 7.29
C ILE A 22 -3.75 11.58 7.41
N ILE A 23 -4.76 11.07 6.70
CA ILE A 23 -6.11 11.68 6.63
C ILE A 23 -7.09 10.78 7.36
N ASP A 24 -7.61 11.24 8.49
CA ASP A 24 -8.47 10.45 9.39
C ASP A 24 -9.77 9.98 8.71
N GLU A 25 -10.39 10.80 7.86
CA GLU A 25 -11.60 10.42 7.11
C GLU A 25 -11.33 9.23 6.17
N LYS A 26 -10.15 9.20 5.54
CA LYS A 26 -9.76 8.07 4.69
C LYS A 26 -9.45 6.81 5.52
N LEU A 27 -8.87 6.97 6.70
CA LEU A 27 -8.63 5.86 7.63
C LEU A 27 -9.96 5.26 8.10
N ALA A 28 -10.92 6.10 8.50
CA ALA A 28 -12.26 5.69 8.91
C ALA A 28 -12.99 4.97 7.76
N LEU A 29 -13.00 5.53 6.56
CA LEU A 29 -13.63 4.92 5.38
C LEU A 29 -13.06 3.52 5.09
N ASN A 30 -11.74 3.35 5.16
CA ASN A 30 -11.12 2.04 4.96
C ASN A 30 -11.54 1.03 6.05
N LYS A 31 -11.63 1.47 7.30
CA LYS A 31 -12.04 0.64 8.43
C LYS A 31 -13.50 0.20 8.32
N GLU A 32 -14.38 1.14 8.05
CA GLU A 32 -15.83 0.92 8.07
C GLU A 32 -16.35 0.22 6.80
N LYS A 33 -15.82 0.61 5.65
CA LYS A 33 -16.38 0.19 4.36
C LYS A 33 -15.55 -0.87 3.65
N PHE A 34 -14.24 -0.80 3.71
CA PHE A 34 -13.36 -1.75 3.00
C PHE A 34 -12.79 -2.84 3.92
N GLY A 35 -13.16 -2.82 5.21
CA GLY A 35 -12.88 -3.91 6.14
C GLY A 35 -11.39 -4.14 6.42
N VAL A 36 -10.57 -3.07 6.46
CA VAL A 36 -9.18 -3.20 6.90
C VAL A 36 -9.13 -3.62 8.37
N THR A 37 -8.12 -4.40 8.72
CA THR A 37 -7.95 -4.91 10.08
C THR A 37 -7.55 -3.79 11.03
N ASN A 38 -6.52 -3.03 10.71
CA ASN A 38 -6.08 -1.87 11.47
C ASN A 38 -5.84 -0.66 10.56
N THR A 39 -5.92 0.52 11.15
CA THR A 39 -5.58 1.79 10.49
C THR A 39 -4.56 2.54 11.33
N TYR A 40 -3.58 3.17 10.68
CA TYR A 40 -2.54 3.95 11.34
C TYR A 40 -2.47 5.35 10.73
N ASN A 41 -2.64 6.38 11.56
CA ASN A 41 -2.31 7.73 11.16
C ASN A 41 -0.82 7.97 11.42
N THR A 42 -0.02 8.00 10.37
CA THR A 42 1.45 8.04 10.46
C THR A 42 2.02 9.34 11.04
N THR A 43 1.18 10.35 11.28
CA THR A 43 1.59 11.57 11.99
C THR A 43 1.67 11.38 13.51
N ARG A 44 1.01 10.33 14.03
CA ARG A 44 0.91 10.07 15.49
C ARG A 44 1.09 8.60 15.87
N ASP A 45 0.82 7.67 14.97
CA ASP A 45 0.85 6.24 15.24
C ASP A 45 2.14 5.64 14.69
N LYS A 46 2.66 4.63 15.39
CA LYS A 46 3.77 3.82 14.91
C LYS A 46 3.22 2.60 14.17
N ILE A 47 3.68 2.40 12.94
CA ILE A 47 3.38 1.18 12.17
C ILE A 47 4.18 0.01 12.78
N PRO A 48 3.57 -1.15 13.07
CA PRO A 48 4.29 -2.35 13.51
C PRO A 48 5.27 -2.84 12.43
N ALA A 49 6.27 -3.62 12.86
CA ALA A 49 7.24 -4.25 11.94
C ALA A 49 6.94 -5.75 11.82
N ASP A 50 5.73 -6.08 11.34
CA ASP A 50 5.19 -7.45 11.30
C ASP A 50 4.50 -7.83 9.99
N TYR A 51 4.80 -7.10 8.89
CA TYR A 51 4.16 -7.34 7.60
C TYR A 51 5.03 -8.19 6.66
N ASP A 52 4.40 -9.21 6.06
CA ASP A 52 4.99 -10.06 5.01
C ASP A 52 5.01 -9.34 3.64
N VAL A 53 4.03 -8.46 3.40
CA VAL A 53 3.93 -7.67 2.17
C VAL A 53 3.59 -6.24 2.52
N VAL A 54 4.34 -5.30 1.98
CA VAL A 54 4.09 -3.86 2.13
C VAL A 54 3.99 -3.21 0.75
N ILE A 55 2.95 -2.42 0.53
CA ILE A 55 2.75 -1.63 -0.69
C ILE A 55 2.89 -0.15 -0.33
N GLU A 56 3.95 0.47 -0.79
CA GLU A 56 4.17 1.90 -0.69
C GLU A 56 3.50 2.59 -1.90
N ALA A 57 2.52 3.45 -1.67
CA ALA A 57 1.68 4.04 -2.71
C ALA A 57 1.62 5.58 -2.69
N VAL A 58 2.61 6.23 -2.05
CA VAL A 58 2.71 7.69 -1.90
C VAL A 58 3.88 8.26 -2.71
N GLY A 59 5.05 7.65 -2.62
CA GLY A 59 6.27 8.07 -3.32
C GLY A 59 7.09 9.12 -2.57
N LEU A 60 6.96 9.23 -1.25
CA LEU A 60 7.81 10.09 -0.43
C LEU A 60 8.94 9.28 0.24
N PRO A 61 10.13 9.86 0.45
CA PRO A 61 11.22 9.16 1.12
C PRO A 61 10.81 8.57 2.47
N GLU A 62 10.08 9.35 3.26
CA GLU A 62 9.63 8.96 4.59
C GLU A 62 8.69 7.73 4.54
N THR A 63 7.79 7.67 3.55
CA THR A 63 6.87 6.53 3.40
C THR A 63 7.59 5.31 2.84
N GLN A 64 8.60 5.51 1.98
CA GLN A 64 9.46 4.43 1.47
C GLN A 64 10.32 3.82 2.59
N GLU A 65 10.91 4.65 3.45
CA GLU A 65 11.63 4.20 4.65
C GLU A 65 10.70 3.45 5.62
N GLN A 66 9.51 3.97 5.88
CA GLN A 66 8.49 3.32 6.69
C GLN A 66 8.10 1.95 6.14
N ALA A 67 7.93 1.84 4.81
CA ALA A 67 7.55 0.59 4.16
C ALA A 67 8.61 -0.50 4.37
N VAL A 68 9.90 -0.18 4.22
CA VAL A 68 10.99 -1.12 4.46
C VAL A 68 11.06 -1.50 5.95
N ASN A 69 10.91 -0.52 6.84
CA ASN A 69 11.00 -0.74 8.30
C ASN A 69 9.83 -1.55 8.86
N ALA A 70 8.68 -1.57 8.19
CA ALA A 70 7.48 -2.32 8.62
C ALA A 70 7.56 -3.83 8.35
N THR A 71 8.64 -4.33 7.76
CA THR A 71 8.75 -5.71 7.26
C THR A 71 9.27 -6.71 8.27
N VAL A 72 8.76 -7.95 8.17
CA VAL A 72 9.36 -9.16 8.77
C VAL A 72 10.45 -9.74 7.87
N LYS A 73 11.07 -10.85 8.30
CA LYS A 73 12.01 -11.61 7.47
C LYS A 73 11.29 -12.29 6.30
N GLY A 74 11.90 -12.24 5.12
CA GLY A 74 11.34 -12.80 3.88
C GLY A 74 10.28 -11.91 3.21
N ALA A 75 10.02 -10.73 3.75
CA ALA A 75 8.96 -9.86 3.26
C ALA A 75 9.25 -9.28 1.87
N GLN A 76 8.16 -8.86 1.22
CA GLN A 76 8.17 -8.18 -0.07
C GLN A 76 7.69 -6.74 0.08
N VAL A 77 8.41 -5.80 -0.51
CA VAL A 77 8.04 -4.39 -0.54
C VAL A 77 7.84 -3.96 -1.99
N LEU A 78 6.63 -3.53 -2.32
CA LEU A 78 6.31 -2.93 -3.62
C LEU A 78 6.38 -1.41 -3.52
N MET A 79 7.33 -0.80 -4.21
CA MET A 79 7.42 0.65 -4.42
C MET A 79 6.55 1.03 -5.61
N PHE A 80 5.29 1.36 -5.34
CA PHE A 80 4.30 1.75 -6.34
C PHE A 80 4.18 3.27 -6.47
N GLY A 81 4.35 3.99 -5.36
CA GLY A 81 4.33 5.45 -5.34
C GLY A 81 5.48 6.04 -6.17
N VAL A 82 5.17 7.09 -6.93
CA VAL A 82 6.15 7.75 -7.82
C VAL A 82 6.81 8.91 -7.07
N GLY A 83 8.08 8.75 -6.74
CA GLY A 83 8.91 9.81 -6.18
C GLY A 83 9.31 10.85 -7.23
N LYS A 84 9.83 12.00 -6.78
CA LYS A 84 10.40 12.99 -7.70
C LYS A 84 11.73 12.49 -8.28
N PRO A 85 12.08 12.86 -9.52
CA PRO A 85 13.44 12.61 -10.03
C PRO A 85 14.47 13.19 -9.06
N ASN A 86 15.55 12.47 -8.82
CA ASN A 86 16.63 12.83 -7.88
C ASN A 86 16.24 12.84 -6.39
N GLN A 87 15.10 12.29 -6.03
CA GLN A 87 14.72 12.08 -4.64
C GLN A 87 15.18 10.69 -4.20
N GLU A 88 15.84 10.63 -3.05
CA GLU A 88 16.40 9.40 -2.49
C GLU A 88 15.78 9.12 -1.11
N PHE A 89 15.73 7.86 -0.73
CA PHE A 89 15.38 7.43 0.62
C PHE A 89 16.51 6.55 1.20
N LYS A 90 16.59 6.50 2.52
CA LYS A 90 17.61 5.71 3.19
C LYS A 90 17.13 4.28 3.41
N MET A 91 17.93 3.32 3.02
CA MET A 91 17.68 1.91 3.26
C MET A 91 18.91 1.26 3.90
N ASN A 92 18.71 0.61 5.04
CA ASN A 92 19.77 -0.14 5.69
C ASN A 92 20.02 -1.44 4.93
N THR A 93 21.13 -1.51 4.20
CA THR A 93 21.48 -2.67 3.38
C THR A 93 21.74 -3.93 4.20
N TYR A 94 22.21 -3.79 5.45
CA TYR A 94 22.35 -4.93 6.35
C TYR A 94 21.00 -5.53 6.74
N GLU A 95 19.97 -4.71 6.97
CA GLU A 95 18.62 -5.21 7.22
C GLU A 95 18.02 -5.91 6.00
N VAL A 96 18.24 -5.38 4.80
CA VAL A 96 17.83 -6.03 3.56
C VAL A 96 18.44 -7.43 3.45
N TYR A 97 19.74 -7.54 3.73
CA TYR A 97 20.44 -8.83 3.77
C TYR A 97 19.91 -9.75 4.86
N GLN A 98 19.85 -9.26 6.10
CA GLN A 98 19.48 -10.08 7.28
C GLN A 98 18.02 -10.57 7.20
N LYS A 99 17.14 -9.72 6.69
CA LYS A 99 15.71 -10.05 6.55
C LYS A 99 15.41 -10.76 5.22
N GLN A 100 16.36 -10.89 4.29
CA GLN A 100 16.13 -11.43 2.94
C GLN A 100 14.96 -10.72 2.23
N LEU A 101 14.96 -9.38 2.25
CA LEU A 101 13.88 -8.59 1.69
C LEU A 101 13.91 -8.60 0.16
N THR A 102 12.72 -8.65 -0.44
CA THR A 102 12.53 -8.32 -1.85
C THR A 102 11.94 -6.91 -1.95
N VAL A 103 12.67 -5.99 -2.55
CA VAL A 103 12.18 -4.63 -2.83
C VAL A 103 12.03 -4.48 -4.34
N GLN A 104 10.82 -4.20 -4.79
CA GLN A 104 10.48 -4.15 -6.21
C GLN A 104 9.77 -2.84 -6.56
N GLY A 105 10.14 -2.23 -7.66
CA GLY A 105 9.41 -1.11 -8.26
C GLY A 105 8.32 -1.60 -9.21
N SER A 106 7.33 -0.72 -9.45
CA SER A 106 6.30 -0.91 -10.48
C SER A 106 6.37 0.25 -11.46
N PHE A 107 6.37 -0.05 -12.76
CA PHE A 107 6.37 0.98 -13.80
C PHE A 107 5.34 0.67 -14.86
N ILE A 108 4.42 1.61 -15.07
CA ILE A 108 3.28 1.53 -16.00
C ILE A 108 2.51 0.19 -15.93
N ASN A 109 1.40 0.10 -16.64
CA ASN A 109 0.50 -1.07 -16.62
C ASN A 109 0.27 -1.60 -18.04
N PRO A 110 1.28 -2.21 -18.70
CA PRO A 110 1.07 -2.77 -20.02
C PRO A 110 0.00 -3.86 -19.95
N ASN A 111 -0.97 -3.81 -20.86
CA ASN A 111 -2.03 -4.81 -21.02
C ASN A 111 -2.99 -4.98 -19.84
N ALA A 112 -3.04 -4.03 -18.88
CA ALA A 112 -3.90 -4.14 -17.70
C ALA A 112 -5.33 -3.60 -17.90
N PHE A 113 -5.65 -3.02 -19.07
CA PHE A 113 -6.92 -2.33 -19.28
C PHE A 113 -8.12 -3.27 -19.25
N GLU A 114 -8.05 -4.39 -19.97
CA GLU A 114 -9.14 -5.37 -20.05
C GLU A 114 -9.41 -6.04 -18.68
N ASP A 115 -8.34 -6.42 -17.98
CA ASP A 115 -8.45 -7.00 -16.63
C ASP A 115 -9.02 -6.00 -15.62
N SER A 116 -8.67 -4.72 -15.74
CA SER A 116 -9.21 -3.65 -14.90
C SER A 116 -10.71 -3.45 -15.16
N LEU A 117 -11.16 -3.46 -16.43
CA LEU A 117 -12.57 -3.39 -16.76
C LEU A 117 -13.36 -4.59 -16.25
N ALA A 118 -12.82 -5.80 -16.41
CA ALA A 118 -13.44 -7.00 -15.90
C ALA A 118 -13.60 -6.96 -14.37
N LEU A 119 -12.57 -6.48 -13.67
CA LEU A 119 -12.58 -6.34 -12.22
C LEU A 119 -13.62 -5.28 -11.77
N LEU A 120 -13.69 -4.13 -12.44
CA LEU A 120 -14.70 -3.10 -12.17
C LEU A 120 -16.11 -3.62 -12.42
N SER A 121 -16.33 -4.31 -13.55
CA SER A 121 -17.63 -4.86 -13.94
C SER A 121 -18.08 -5.98 -13.00
N SER A 122 -17.16 -6.64 -12.32
CA SER A 122 -17.49 -7.70 -11.35
C SER A 122 -18.17 -7.19 -10.07
N GLY A 123 -18.21 -5.88 -9.84
CA GLY A 123 -18.75 -5.26 -8.62
C GLY A 123 -17.92 -5.50 -7.36
N LYS A 124 -16.72 -6.07 -7.48
CA LYS A 124 -15.83 -6.33 -6.33
C LYS A 124 -15.13 -5.08 -5.82
N LEU A 125 -15.10 -4.00 -6.62
CA LEU A 125 -14.51 -2.72 -6.25
C LEU A 125 -15.58 -1.64 -6.17
N ASP A 126 -15.64 -0.94 -5.05
CA ASP A 126 -16.44 0.27 -4.86
C ASP A 126 -15.61 1.51 -5.18
N VAL A 127 -15.54 1.85 -6.45
CA VAL A 127 -14.78 3.02 -6.91
C VAL A 127 -15.54 4.32 -6.70
N LEU A 128 -16.87 4.29 -6.66
CA LEU A 128 -17.70 5.50 -6.50
C LEU A 128 -17.46 6.14 -5.12
N SER A 129 -17.27 5.34 -4.09
CA SER A 129 -16.94 5.82 -2.75
C SER A 129 -15.56 6.49 -2.63
N LEU A 130 -14.72 6.37 -3.63
CA LEU A 130 -13.38 6.98 -3.67
C LEU A 130 -13.37 8.34 -4.35
N ILE A 131 -14.48 8.73 -4.99
CA ILE A 131 -14.61 10.04 -5.64
C ILE A 131 -14.86 11.06 -4.54
N SER A 132 -13.93 11.98 -4.34
CA SER A 132 -13.99 13.00 -3.29
C SER A 132 -14.46 14.38 -3.78
N ASN A 133 -14.49 14.62 -5.08
CA ASN A 133 -14.95 15.85 -5.70
C ASN A 133 -15.75 15.53 -6.96
N GLU A 134 -16.93 16.08 -7.07
CA GLU A 134 -17.73 16.13 -8.31
C GLU A 134 -17.43 17.41 -9.08
#